data_47201840cae80076138b32caa84fb949
#
_entry.id   47201840cae80076138b32caa84fb949
#
_cell.length_a   1.000
_cell.length_b   1.000
_cell.length_c   1.000
_cell.angle_alpha   90.00
_cell.angle_beta   90.00
_cell.angle_gamma   90.00
#
_symmetry.space_group_name_H-M   'P 1'
#
loop_
_entity.id
_entity.type
_entity.pdbx_description
1 polymer ?
#
loop_
_entity_poly.entity_id
_entity_poly.type
_entity_poly.pdbx_seq_one_letter_code
_entity_poly.pdbx_strand_id
1 'polypeptide(L)'
;YEGTLRRTRVCLSKQSLVEKALANNAKPVSALMGLLCMAMREYLGKENIQYSYSSDTRDVAGVPNALYNCVCSFEHTVQLQAQTRLADFVADVDADIKRDLQPQSKRRRMTEQMSWVYKVDQQKAPLRIKQRVFQMGEYIGGTISDFWLSYLGNPLMPATPELAQYTTDFGVWVPPDGASVGVEA
;
A
#
# COMPACT_ATOMS: atom_id res chain seq x y z
N TYR A 1 -4.07 -1.26 22.85
CA TYR A 1 -3.46 -0.05 22.27
C TYR A 1 -4.18 1.16 22.81
N GLU A 2 -3.59 1.86 23.77
CA GLU A 2 -4.07 3.15 24.26
C GLU A 2 -3.39 4.30 23.48
N GLY A 3 -3.39 4.20 22.16
CA GLY A 3 -2.80 5.21 21.30
C GLY A 3 -3.83 6.21 20.81
N THR A 4 -3.50 7.49 20.84
CA THR A 4 -4.33 8.53 20.21
C THR A 4 -4.08 8.51 18.71
N LEU A 5 -5.10 8.18 17.93
CA LEU A 5 -5.03 8.28 16.48
C LEU A 5 -4.94 9.78 16.10
N ARG A 6 -3.86 10.12 15.38
CA ARG A 6 -3.70 11.47 14.82
C ARG A 6 -3.81 11.39 13.31
N ARG A 7 -4.62 12.25 12.74
CA ARG A 7 -4.72 12.45 11.29
C ARG A 7 -4.04 13.75 10.91
N THR A 8 -3.13 13.68 9.95
CA THR A 8 -2.52 14.86 9.34
C THR A 8 -2.81 14.82 7.83
N ARG A 9 -3.31 15.92 7.29
CA ARG A 9 -3.53 16.08 5.85
C ARG A 9 -2.41 16.95 5.28
N VAL A 10 -1.73 16.44 4.26
CA VAL A 10 -0.73 17.16 3.49
C VAL A 10 -1.21 17.25 2.06
N CYS A 11 -1.26 18.46 1.50
CA CYS A 11 -1.61 18.67 0.11
C CYS A 11 -0.33 18.80 -0.71
N LEU A 12 -0.15 17.91 -1.67
CA LEU A 12 0.95 17.95 -2.63
C LEU A 12 0.42 18.38 -4.00
N SER A 13 1.22 19.14 -4.73
CA SER A 13 0.89 19.45 -6.13
C SER A 13 1.01 18.18 -6.98
N LYS A 14 -0.10 17.73 -7.54
CA LYS A 14 -0.11 16.60 -8.47
C LYS A 14 0.82 16.85 -9.65
N GLN A 15 0.83 18.07 -10.19
CA GLN A 15 1.69 18.43 -11.30
C GLN A 15 3.17 18.29 -10.94
N SER A 16 3.59 18.81 -9.78
CA SER A 16 4.98 18.67 -9.33
C SER A 16 5.39 17.22 -9.10
N LEU A 17 4.47 16.38 -8.59
CA LEU A 17 4.74 14.95 -8.42
C LEU A 17 4.91 14.24 -9.78
N VAL A 18 4.05 14.54 -10.74
CA VAL A 18 4.12 13.99 -12.10
C VAL A 18 5.39 14.42 -12.79
N GLU A 19 5.76 15.71 -12.74
CA GLU A 19 6.99 16.25 -13.33
C GLU A 19 8.23 15.57 -12.74
N LYS A 20 8.30 15.40 -11.42
CA LYS A 20 9.40 14.69 -10.75
C LYS A 20 9.45 13.21 -11.13
N ALA A 21 8.30 12.55 -11.25
CA ALA A 21 8.23 11.16 -11.68
C ALA A 21 8.74 11.01 -13.11
N LEU A 22 8.29 11.85 -14.04
CA LEU A 22 8.73 11.85 -15.43
C LEU A 22 10.22 12.14 -15.57
N ALA A 23 10.76 13.10 -14.80
CA ALA A 23 12.19 13.41 -14.80
C ALA A 23 13.06 12.21 -14.36
N ASN A 24 12.49 11.26 -13.61
CA ASN A 24 13.15 10.04 -13.18
C ASN A 24 12.66 8.79 -13.93
N ASN A 25 11.93 8.97 -15.03
CA ASN A 25 11.34 7.87 -15.82
C ASN A 25 10.55 6.86 -14.98
N ALA A 26 9.85 7.35 -13.97
CA ALA A 26 9.09 6.57 -13.00
C ALA A 26 7.61 6.97 -12.98
N LYS A 27 6.78 6.14 -12.36
CA LYS A 27 5.37 6.47 -12.13
C LYS A 27 5.22 7.43 -10.94
N PRO A 28 4.16 8.25 -10.89
CA PRO A 28 3.90 9.14 -9.75
C PRO A 28 3.83 8.41 -8.40
N VAL A 29 3.23 7.22 -8.36
CA VAL A 29 3.19 6.40 -7.13
C VAL A 29 4.58 5.98 -6.67
N SER A 30 5.49 5.66 -7.58
CA SER A 30 6.87 5.29 -7.26
C SER A 30 7.66 6.48 -6.71
N ALA A 31 7.45 7.67 -7.29
CA ALA A 31 8.05 8.90 -6.78
C ALA A 31 7.51 9.25 -5.38
N LEU A 32 6.21 9.11 -5.15
CA LEU A 32 5.60 9.32 -3.84
C LEU A 32 6.15 8.32 -2.81
N MET A 33 6.23 7.03 -3.17
CA MET A 33 6.78 5.98 -2.32
C MET A 33 8.24 6.30 -1.94
N GLY A 34 9.05 6.69 -2.91
CA GLY A 34 10.44 7.07 -2.66
C GLY A 34 10.56 8.24 -1.68
N LEU A 35 9.74 9.26 -1.86
CA LEU A 35 9.70 10.41 -0.93
C LEU A 35 9.28 10.00 0.48
N LEU A 36 8.27 9.13 0.60
CA LEU A 36 7.80 8.63 1.89
C LEU A 36 8.88 7.79 2.59
N CYS A 37 9.56 6.90 1.88
CA CYS A 37 10.66 6.13 2.45
C CYS A 37 11.77 7.03 3.00
N MET A 38 12.16 8.06 2.26
CA MET A 38 13.18 9.01 2.74
C MET A 38 12.71 9.81 3.95
N ALA A 39 11.47 10.29 3.94
CA ALA A 39 10.88 10.99 5.08
C ALA A 39 10.79 10.07 6.32
N MET A 40 10.39 8.83 6.14
CA MET A 40 10.32 7.85 7.24
C MET A 40 11.70 7.49 7.78
N ARG A 41 12.72 7.40 6.93
CA ARG A 41 14.11 7.23 7.39
C ARG A 41 14.51 8.36 8.35
N GLU A 42 14.25 9.60 7.98
CA GLU A 42 14.56 10.77 8.83
C GLU A 42 13.74 10.76 10.12
N TYR A 43 12.45 10.49 10.00
CA TYR A 43 11.54 10.49 11.15
C TYR A 43 11.85 9.39 12.16
N LEU A 44 12.15 8.18 11.69
CA LEU A 44 12.44 7.02 12.56
C LEU A 44 13.91 6.91 12.96
N GLY A 45 14.80 7.65 12.31
CA GLY A 45 16.23 7.59 12.58
C GLY A 45 16.87 6.23 12.26
N LYS A 46 16.34 5.48 11.29
CA LYS A 46 16.84 4.16 10.90
C LYS A 46 17.04 4.07 9.38
N GLU A 47 18.00 3.24 8.97
CA GLU A 47 18.33 3.05 7.55
C GLU A 47 17.44 2.02 6.84
N ASN A 48 16.95 1.02 7.57
CA ASN A 48 16.08 -0.03 7.02
C ASN A 48 14.63 0.41 7.17
N ILE A 49 13.97 0.71 6.07
CA ILE A 49 12.57 1.10 6.02
C ILE A 49 11.75 -0.06 5.43
N GLN A 50 10.73 -0.45 6.15
CA GLN A 50 9.76 -1.44 5.70
C GLN A 50 8.48 -0.71 5.27
N TYR A 51 8.05 -0.93 4.05
CA TYR A 51 6.81 -0.36 3.55
C TYR A 51 5.94 -1.42 2.90
N SER A 52 4.65 -1.18 2.93
CA SER A 52 3.68 -1.98 2.21
C SER A 52 2.74 -1.10 1.39
N TYR A 53 2.16 -1.68 0.36
CA TYR A 53 1.12 -1.03 -0.42
C TYR A 53 0.14 -2.05 -0.95
N SER A 54 -1.07 -1.59 -1.23
CA SER A 54 -2.14 -2.43 -1.77
C SER A 54 -2.29 -2.27 -3.27
N SER A 55 -2.63 -3.36 -3.93
CA SER A 55 -2.94 -3.38 -5.37
C SER A 55 -4.26 -4.09 -5.63
N ASP A 56 -5.05 -3.52 -6.52
CA ASP A 56 -6.28 -4.15 -7.03
C ASP A 56 -5.96 -5.46 -7.77
N THR A 57 -6.75 -6.48 -7.50
CA THR A 57 -6.61 -7.82 -8.09
C THR A 57 -7.80 -8.23 -8.95
N ARG A 58 -8.77 -7.34 -9.19
CA ARG A 58 -9.96 -7.65 -9.99
C ARG A 58 -9.63 -8.13 -11.39
N ASP A 59 -8.60 -7.54 -11.98
CA ASP A 59 -8.08 -7.90 -13.30
C ASP A 59 -7.60 -9.35 -13.38
N VAL A 60 -6.85 -9.79 -12.37
CA VAL A 60 -6.27 -11.15 -12.33
C VAL A 60 -7.23 -12.20 -11.75
N ALA A 61 -8.19 -11.77 -10.96
CA ALA A 61 -9.25 -12.61 -10.43
C ALA A 61 -10.39 -12.85 -11.43
N GLY A 62 -10.42 -12.11 -12.53
CA GLY A 62 -11.48 -12.23 -13.56
C GLY A 62 -12.83 -11.64 -13.12
N VAL A 63 -12.83 -10.72 -12.17
CA VAL A 63 -14.04 -10.09 -11.59
C VAL A 63 -13.98 -8.56 -11.65
N PRO A 64 -13.85 -7.96 -12.86
CA PRO A 64 -13.55 -6.54 -13.01
C PRO A 64 -14.58 -5.61 -12.36
N ASN A 65 -15.82 -6.07 -12.25
CA ASN A 65 -16.94 -5.29 -11.71
C ASN A 65 -17.31 -5.68 -10.26
N ALA A 66 -16.45 -6.43 -9.56
CA ALA A 66 -16.74 -6.81 -8.18
C ALA A 66 -16.74 -5.58 -7.25
N LEU A 67 -17.78 -5.48 -6.43
CA LEU A 67 -17.95 -4.40 -5.46
C LEU A 67 -17.31 -4.72 -4.08
N TYR A 68 -16.85 -5.96 -3.89
CA TYR A 68 -16.16 -6.35 -2.67
C TYR A 68 -14.65 -6.06 -2.75
N ASN A 69 -14.00 -6.15 -1.61
CA ASN A 69 -12.57 -5.90 -1.50
C ASN A 69 -11.76 -6.95 -2.29
N CYS A 70 -11.10 -6.52 -3.34
CA CYS A 70 -10.25 -7.34 -4.20
C CYS A 70 -8.85 -6.74 -4.23
N VAL A 71 -8.13 -6.82 -3.12
CA VAL A 71 -6.77 -6.30 -3.02
C VAL A 71 -5.79 -7.37 -2.55
N CYS A 72 -4.56 -7.25 -2.97
CA CYS A 72 -3.42 -7.91 -2.35
C CYS A 72 -2.41 -6.85 -1.89
N SER A 73 -1.65 -7.18 -0.86
CA SER A 73 -0.61 -6.29 -0.32
C SER A 73 0.77 -6.81 -0.71
N PHE A 74 1.64 -5.89 -1.09
CA PHE A 74 3.06 -6.14 -1.32
C PHE A 74 3.86 -5.46 -0.22
N GLU A 75 4.93 -6.11 0.21
CA GLU A 75 5.78 -5.67 1.31
C GLU A 75 7.22 -5.64 0.83
N HIS A 76 7.93 -4.58 1.16
CA HIS A 76 9.32 -4.38 0.81
C HIS A 76 10.12 -3.86 2.00
N THR A 77 11.37 -4.26 2.05
CA THR A 77 12.36 -3.67 2.95
C THR A 77 13.44 -3.04 2.10
N VAL A 78 13.70 -1.77 2.32
CA VAL A 78 14.73 -1.02 1.62
C VAL A 78 15.75 -0.47 2.58
N GLN A 79 17.01 -0.45 2.16
CA GLN A 79 18.11 0.14 2.90
C GLN A 79 18.44 1.50 2.29
N LEU A 80 18.30 2.54 3.09
CA LEU A 80 18.54 3.93 2.69
C LEU A 80 19.73 4.49 3.47
N GLN A 81 20.84 4.65 2.80
CA GLN A 81 22.01 5.32 3.36
C GLN A 81 21.85 6.83 3.35
N ALA A 82 22.64 7.55 4.14
CA ALA A 82 22.59 9.01 4.22
C ALA A 82 22.81 9.70 2.87
N GLN A 83 23.65 9.11 2.02
CA GLN A 83 23.99 9.61 0.69
C GLN A 83 23.07 9.08 -0.44
N THR A 84 22.07 8.25 -0.14
CA THR A 84 21.15 7.74 -1.16
C THR A 84 20.42 8.90 -1.84
N ARG A 85 20.55 9.00 -3.15
CA ARG A 85 19.87 10.02 -3.94
C ARG A 85 18.45 9.57 -4.24
N LEU A 86 17.51 10.50 -4.12
CA LEU A 86 16.10 10.21 -4.40
C LEU A 86 15.90 9.63 -5.82
N ALA A 87 16.59 10.19 -6.82
CA ALA A 87 16.44 9.76 -8.20
C ALA A 87 16.79 8.28 -8.42
N ASP A 88 17.92 7.84 -7.84
CA ASP A 88 18.39 6.46 -7.98
C ASP A 88 17.42 5.51 -7.24
N PHE A 89 17.01 5.90 -6.03
CA PHE A 89 16.09 5.11 -5.24
C PHE A 89 14.69 5.00 -5.85
N VAL A 90 14.17 6.08 -6.44
CA VAL A 90 12.86 6.04 -7.13
C VAL A 90 12.87 5.08 -8.30
N ALA A 91 13.98 4.96 -9.03
CA ALA A 91 14.10 4.00 -10.13
C ALA A 91 14.00 2.54 -9.63
N ASP A 92 14.65 2.23 -8.52
CA ASP A 92 14.58 0.89 -7.90
C ASP A 92 13.15 0.58 -7.41
N VAL A 93 12.52 1.52 -6.71
CA VAL A 93 11.13 1.40 -6.26
C VAL A 93 10.18 1.21 -7.45
N ASP A 94 10.39 1.93 -8.55
CA ASP A 94 9.55 1.81 -9.74
C ASP A 94 9.71 0.45 -10.42
N ALA A 95 10.92 -0.09 -10.44
CA ALA A 95 11.19 -1.43 -10.94
C ALA A 95 10.50 -2.51 -10.09
N ASP A 96 10.55 -2.38 -8.78
CA ASP A 96 9.88 -3.29 -7.85
C ASP A 96 8.36 -3.23 -8.01
N ILE A 97 7.77 -2.04 -8.02
CA ILE A 97 6.33 -1.86 -8.24
C ILE A 97 5.90 -2.42 -9.60
N LYS A 98 6.66 -2.18 -10.66
CA LYS A 98 6.37 -2.74 -11.99
C LYS A 98 6.39 -4.27 -11.99
N ARG A 99 7.34 -4.89 -11.29
CA ARG A 99 7.43 -6.34 -11.14
C ARG A 99 6.24 -6.91 -10.36
N ASP A 100 5.87 -6.28 -9.27
CA ASP A 100 4.76 -6.72 -8.42
C ASP A 100 3.41 -6.61 -9.12
N LEU A 101 3.23 -5.55 -9.91
CA LEU A 101 1.99 -5.33 -10.67
C LEU A 101 1.83 -6.26 -11.88
N GLN A 102 2.81 -7.12 -12.18
CA GLN A 102 2.64 -8.13 -13.20
C GLN A 102 1.52 -9.11 -12.83
N PRO A 103 0.68 -9.55 -13.78
CA PRO A 103 -0.44 -10.45 -13.48
C PRO A 103 -0.03 -11.72 -12.73
N GLN A 104 1.12 -12.27 -13.06
CA GLN A 104 1.65 -13.46 -12.41
C GLN A 104 2.02 -13.19 -10.94
N SER A 105 2.66 -12.07 -10.65
CA SER A 105 3.02 -11.66 -9.27
C SER A 105 1.77 -11.42 -8.42
N LYS A 106 0.79 -10.71 -8.95
CA LYS A 106 -0.51 -10.48 -8.29
C LYS A 106 -1.22 -11.80 -7.97
N ARG A 107 -1.31 -12.73 -8.95
CA ARG A 107 -1.93 -14.04 -8.73
C ARG A 107 -1.21 -14.83 -7.65
N ARG A 108 0.13 -14.87 -7.69
CA ARG A 108 0.92 -15.54 -6.66
C ARG A 108 0.64 -14.95 -5.29
N ARG A 109 0.73 -13.63 -5.15
CA ARG A 109 0.53 -12.95 -3.87
C ARG A 109 -0.88 -13.16 -3.32
N MET A 110 -1.89 -13.03 -4.17
CA MET A 110 -3.28 -13.33 -3.81
C MET A 110 -3.43 -14.78 -3.32
N THR A 111 -2.83 -15.74 -4.01
CA THR A 111 -2.88 -17.15 -3.62
C THR A 111 -2.19 -17.37 -2.27
N GLU A 112 -1.05 -16.76 -2.02
CA GLU A 112 -0.33 -16.86 -0.75
C GLU A 112 -1.18 -16.30 0.40
N GLN A 113 -1.75 -15.12 0.25
CA GLN A 113 -2.61 -14.50 1.26
C GLN A 113 -3.88 -15.34 1.50
N MET A 114 -4.56 -15.76 0.44
CA MET A 114 -5.77 -16.58 0.56
C MET A 114 -5.49 -17.98 1.09
N SER A 115 -4.33 -18.55 0.80
CA SER A 115 -3.93 -19.86 1.33
C SER A 115 -3.88 -19.87 2.86
N TRP A 116 -3.39 -18.82 3.48
CA TRP A 116 -3.39 -18.67 4.93
C TRP A 116 -4.81 -18.59 5.48
N VAL A 117 -5.64 -17.73 4.91
CA VAL A 117 -7.05 -17.59 5.29
C VAL A 117 -7.78 -18.92 5.17
N TYR A 118 -7.60 -19.60 4.04
CA TYR A 118 -8.19 -20.90 3.78
C TYR A 118 -7.76 -21.97 4.78
N LYS A 119 -6.47 -22.05 5.10
CA LYS A 119 -5.94 -23.00 6.10
C LYS A 119 -6.56 -22.79 7.48
N VAL A 120 -6.75 -21.55 7.90
CA VAL A 120 -7.39 -21.23 9.18
C VAL A 120 -8.88 -21.54 9.11
N ASP A 121 -9.54 -21.26 7.98
CA ASP A 121 -10.97 -21.50 7.82
C ASP A 121 -11.32 -22.99 7.82
N GLN A 122 -10.51 -23.84 7.23
CA GLN A 122 -10.68 -25.29 7.22
C GLN A 122 -10.54 -25.94 8.62
N GLN A 123 -10.01 -25.26 9.60
CA GLN A 123 -9.92 -25.79 10.95
C GLN A 123 -11.32 -25.90 11.57
N LYS A 124 -11.63 -27.09 12.13
CA LYS A 124 -12.85 -27.32 12.90
C LYS A 124 -12.78 -26.66 14.28
N ALA A 125 -12.61 -25.35 14.31
CA ALA A 125 -12.48 -24.57 15.52
C ALA A 125 -13.57 -23.49 15.59
N PRO A 126 -14.05 -23.12 16.79
CA PRO A 126 -14.97 -22.01 16.98
C PRO A 126 -14.40 -20.70 16.40
N LEU A 127 -15.29 -19.83 15.90
CA LEU A 127 -14.92 -18.54 15.29
C LEU A 127 -13.97 -17.71 16.18
N ARG A 128 -14.22 -17.69 17.49
CA ARG A 128 -13.35 -16.98 18.46
C ARG A 128 -11.91 -17.46 18.45
N ILE A 129 -11.69 -18.78 18.27
CA ILE A 129 -10.34 -19.34 18.17
C ILE A 129 -9.70 -18.95 16.85
N LYS A 130 -10.44 -19.03 15.75
CA LYS A 130 -9.98 -18.57 14.43
C LYS A 130 -9.57 -17.10 14.47
N GLN A 131 -10.39 -16.23 15.05
CA GLN A 131 -10.07 -14.82 15.25
C GLN A 131 -8.77 -14.59 16.03
N ARG A 132 -8.57 -15.35 17.14
CA ARG A 132 -7.30 -15.26 17.90
C ARG A 132 -6.09 -15.72 17.09
N VAL A 133 -6.25 -16.77 16.28
CA VAL A 133 -5.17 -17.24 15.39
C VAL A 133 -4.81 -16.18 14.35
N PHE A 134 -5.80 -15.49 13.79
CA PHE A 134 -5.54 -14.37 12.89
C PHE A 134 -4.81 -13.23 13.59
N GLN A 135 -5.28 -12.79 14.76
CA GLN A 135 -4.64 -11.75 15.56
C GLN A 135 -3.20 -12.13 15.96
N MET A 136 -2.98 -13.40 16.34
CA MET A 136 -1.61 -13.88 16.62
C MET A 136 -0.76 -13.97 15.35
N GLY A 137 -1.34 -14.35 14.22
CA GLY A 137 -0.66 -14.38 12.94
C GLY A 137 -0.17 -13.00 12.51
N GLU A 138 -0.99 -11.98 12.69
CA GLU A 138 -0.61 -10.58 12.50
C GLU A 138 0.51 -10.15 13.47
N TYR A 139 0.46 -10.64 14.72
CA TYR A 139 1.45 -10.29 15.73
C TYR A 139 2.80 -11.04 15.57
N ILE A 140 2.77 -12.28 15.08
CA ILE A 140 3.96 -13.15 15.01
C ILE A 140 4.55 -13.18 13.59
N GLY A 141 3.72 -13.10 12.56
CA GLY A 141 4.10 -13.26 11.16
C GLY A 141 3.99 -11.98 10.33
N GLY A 142 3.38 -10.96 10.88
CA GLY A 142 3.28 -9.67 10.22
C GLY A 142 4.61 -8.93 10.34
N THR A 143 5.29 -8.74 9.26
CA THR A 143 6.26 -7.66 9.14
C THR A 143 5.46 -6.39 9.38
N ILE A 144 5.61 -5.81 10.58
CA ILE A 144 4.99 -4.52 10.89
C ILE A 144 5.69 -3.52 9.99
N SER A 145 5.05 -3.17 8.89
CA SER A 145 5.56 -2.14 7.99
C SER A 145 5.66 -0.81 8.74
N ASP A 146 6.71 -0.05 8.51
CA ASP A 146 6.85 1.29 9.09
C ASP A 146 5.75 2.21 8.60
N PHE A 147 5.35 2.01 7.35
CA PHE A 147 4.17 2.65 6.80
C PHE A 147 3.50 1.80 5.72
N TRP A 148 2.23 2.08 5.51
CA TRP A 148 1.41 1.50 4.47
C TRP A 148 0.88 2.60 3.57
N LEU A 149 0.99 2.40 2.24
CA LEU A 149 0.47 3.33 1.24
C LEU A 149 -0.74 2.74 0.53
N SER A 150 -1.85 3.44 0.57
CA SER A 150 -2.98 3.27 -0.33
C SER A 150 -2.98 4.39 -1.36
N TYR A 151 -2.65 4.05 -2.60
CA TYR A 151 -2.67 5.00 -3.71
C TYR A 151 -3.90 4.75 -4.58
N LEU A 152 -4.88 5.62 -4.46
CA LEU A 152 -6.15 5.50 -5.18
C LEU A 152 -6.09 6.09 -6.60
N GLY A 153 -5.07 6.88 -6.88
CA GLY A 153 -4.94 7.57 -8.16
C GLY A 153 -6.03 8.63 -8.34
N ASN A 154 -6.85 8.46 -9.37
CA ASN A 154 -8.05 9.27 -9.53
C ASN A 154 -9.29 8.40 -9.29
N PRO A 155 -9.85 8.37 -8.08
CA PRO A 155 -10.98 7.51 -7.74
C PRO A 155 -12.27 7.88 -8.49
N LEU A 156 -12.31 9.07 -9.08
CA LEU A 156 -13.45 9.54 -9.85
C LEU A 156 -13.33 9.24 -11.36
N MET A 157 -12.17 8.75 -11.82
CA MET A 157 -11.98 8.44 -13.24
C MET A 157 -12.95 7.38 -13.80
N PRO A 158 -13.31 6.34 -13.03
CA PRO A 158 -14.34 5.38 -13.45
C PRO A 158 -15.77 5.91 -13.20
N ALA A 159 -15.92 6.97 -12.41
CA ALA A 159 -17.22 7.57 -12.15
C ALA A 159 -17.72 8.29 -13.40
N THR A 160 -19.03 8.33 -13.53
CA THR A 160 -19.67 9.10 -14.59
C THR A 160 -19.18 10.56 -14.55
N PRO A 161 -18.97 11.21 -15.72
CA PRO A 161 -18.58 12.61 -15.76
C PRO A 161 -19.49 13.52 -14.94
N GLU A 162 -20.77 13.12 -14.79
CA GLU A 162 -21.74 13.83 -13.99
C GLU A 162 -21.39 13.84 -12.49
N LEU A 163 -20.86 12.74 -11.94
CA LEU A 163 -20.42 12.72 -10.53
C LEU A 163 -19.15 13.55 -10.31
N ALA A 164 -18.24 13.55 -11.27
CA ALA A 164 -16.99 14.30 -11.18
C ALA A 164 -17.22 15.81 -11.05
N GLN A 165 -18.26 16.36 -11.70
CA GLN A 165 -18.57 17.80 -11.64
C GLN A 165 -19.14 18.25 -10.29
N TYR A 166 -19.70 17.33 -9.49
CA TYR A 166 -20.27 17.62 -8.16
C TYR A 166 -19.32 17.28 -7.02
N THR A 167 -18.19 16.63 -7.31
CA THR A 167 -17.26 16.19 -6.29
C THR A 167 -16.02 17.07 -6.29
N THR A 168 -15.88 17.92 -5.29
CA THR A 168 -14.74 18.82 -5.12
C THR A 168 -13.64 18.22 -4.25
N ASP A 169 -13.98 17.22 -3.44
CA ASP A 169 -13.03 16.54 -2.55
C ASP A 169 -13.47 15.09 -2.32
N PHE A 170 -12.54 14.18 -2.32
CA PHE A 170 -12.77 12.77 -2.02
C PHE A 170 -11.69 12.30 -1.03
N GLY A 171 -12.10 11.66 0.03
CA GLY A 171 -11.19 11.09 1.00
C GLY A 171 -11.67 9.72 1.43
N VAL A 172 -10.78 8.76 1.41
CA VAL A 172 -10.96 7.45 2.05
C VAL A 172 -10.13 7.44 3.31
N TRP A 173 -10.68 6.93 4.37
CA TRP A 173 -9.94 6.69 5.59
C TRP A 173 -10.02 5.21 5.97
N VAL A 174 -8.84 4.58 6.06
CA VAL A 174 -8.70 3.21 6.53
C VAL A 174 -7.84 3.25 7.79
N PRO A 175 -8.32 2.70 8.93
CA PRO A 175 -7.48 2.60 10.11
C PRO A 175 -6.24 1.78 9.78
N PRO A 176 -5.03 2.22 10.18
CA PRO A 176 -3.83 1.44 9.97
C PRO A 176 -3.88 0.18 10.84
N ASP A 177 -3.96 -0.98 10.20
CA ASP A 177 -3.82 -2.27 10.84
C ASP A 177 -2.36 -2.71 10.76
N GLY A 178 -1.69 -2.75 11.92
CA GLY A 178 -0.33 -3.29 12.02
C GLY A 178 0.80 -2.44 11.44
N ALA A 179 0.51 -1.27 10.86
CA ALA A 179 1.51 -0.32 10.42
C ALA A 179 1.65 0.85 11.41
N SER A 180 2.84 1.41 11.53
CA SER A 180 3.07 2.59 12.37
C SER A 180 2.40 3.84 11.80
N VAL A 181 2.31 3.94 10.46
CA VAL A 181 1.74 5.07 9.72
C VAL A 181 0.95 4.55 8.52
N GLY A 182 -0.29 4.98 8.39
CA GLY A 182 -1.07 4.80 7.17
C GLY A 182 -1.00 6.06 6.30
N VAL A 183 -0.74 5.89 5.01
CA VAL A 183 -0.70 6.98 4.03
C VAL A 183 -1.71 6.68 2.94
N GLU A 184 -2.59 7.63 2.67
CA GLU A 184 -3.56 7.58 1.57
C GLU A 184 -3.28 8.72 0.59
N ALA A 185 -3.24 8.40 -0.71
CA ALA A 185 -2.90 9.36 -1.75
C ALA A 185 -3.72 9.15 -3.04
#